data_5e72829598cf77365ef0e9afa9061545
#
_entry.id   5e72829598cf77365ef0e9afa9061545
#
_cell.length_a   1.000
_cell.length_b   1.000
_cell.length_c   1.000
_cell.angle_alpha   90.00
_cell.angle_beta   90.00
_cell.angle_gamma   90.00
#
_symmetry.space_group_name_H-M   'P 1'
#
loop_
_entity.id
_entity.type
_entity.pdbx_description
1 polymer ?
#
loop_
_entity_poly.entity_id
_entity_poly.type
_entity_poly.pdbx_seq_one_letter_code
_entity_poly.pdbx_strand_id
1 'polypeptide(L)'
;MMGLFGRKKTKPCYLWRGLRQGLGAAAALLTLPAAAQDLYFAQPYATRLHQNPAFAGLLDDASVTLSYRNQFPTLAGTFQTSQLAADVRFADLHSAAGLLLNYDRTGGLGYTRLEVGGIYAYHLRLNEHLALSAGLRGSYGNQRISYGNLVFGDQLSEDGTTTPTTREAVDFSPVSYLSLGTGLILYTERFWVSVAGHHLNQPDLGFRTQSTLPLRYELSTGYKHYFVRRTEKKRHHEVSFTPTAHYVRQGGSQRAAAGLYATVTPVTVGAVYRGVPLPGAPRPQQVLTAIVGVSLGDFRVGYAYDVGLSSLSADLGGAHEISLTLRAFSSLDAAWNRLKRRNYPAPPCPSF
;
A
#
# COMPACT_ATOMS: atom_id res chain seq x y z
N MET A 1 -73.30 36.75 -32.03
CA MET A 1 -73.04 36.35 -30.64
C MET A 1 -71.55 36.12 -30.46
N MET A 2 -70.92 37.05 -29.73
CA MET A 2 -69.48 37.16 -29.53
C MET A 2 -69.01 36.22 -28.45
N GLY A 3 -67.86 35.49 -28.65
CA GLY A 3 -67.18 34.74 -27.68
C GLY A 3 -65.69 35.05 -27.65
N LEU A 4 -65.28 35.88 -26.70
CA LEU A 4 -63.92 36.29 -26.41
C LEU A 4 -63.05 35.11 -25.92
N PHE A 5 -61.98 34.78 -26.63
CA PHE A 5 -60.93 33.93 -26.14
C PHE A 5 -59.77 34.78 -25.57
N GLY A 6 -59.67 34.81 -24.23
CA GLY A 6 -58.58 35.44 -23.50
C GLY A 6 -57.32 34.61 -23.57
N ARG A 7 -56.26 35.12 -24.18
CA ARG A 7 -54.89 34.52 -24.08
C ARG A 7 -54.30 34.69 -22.69
N LYS A 8 -54.16 33.61 -21.94
CA LYS A 8 -53.33 33.56 -20.71
C LYS A 8 -51.84 33.64 -21.09
N LYS A 9 -51.18 34.72 -20.72
CA LYS A 9 -49.70 34.84 -20.74
C LYS A 9 -49.12 33.96 -19.67
N THR A 10 -48.42 32.88 -20.06
CA THR A 10 -47.59 32.04 -19.16
C THR A 10 -46.34 32.82 -18.79
N LYS A 11 -46.15 33.10 -17.50
CA LYS A 11 -44.92 33.71 -16.96
C LYS A 11 -43.76 32.71 -17.03
N PRO A 12 -42.55 33.11 -17.50
CA PRO A 12 -41.41 32.20 -17.55
C PRO A 12 -40.94 31.86 -16.14
N CYS A 13 -40.64 30.58 -15.96
CA CYS A 13 -40.28 29.92 -14.70
C CYS A 13 -38.92 30.43 -14.19
N TYR A 14 -38.91 31.43 -13.31
CA TYR A 14 -37.71 31.92 -12.60
C TYR A 14 -37.14 30.90 -11.59
N LEU A 15 -37.90 29.88 -11.24
CA LEU A 15 -37.49 28.81 -10.31
C LEU A 15 -36.31 27.94 -10.83
N TRP A 16 -36.20 27.77 -12.16
CA TRP A 16 -35.12 26.95 -12.75
C TRP A 16 -33.75 27.62 -12.76
N ARG A 17 -33.69 28.95 -12.77
CA ARG A 17 -32.41 29.67 -12.68
C ARG A 17 -31.83 29.65 -11.29
N GLY A 18 -32.64 29.73 -10.23
CA GLY A 18 -32.20 29.64 -8.84
C GLY A 18 -31.67 28.26 -8.48
N LEU A 19 -32.30 27.20 -9.02
CA LEU A 19 -31.85 25.82 -8.76
C LEU A 19 -30.47 25.50 -9.40
N ARG A 20 -30.20 26.01 -10.60
CA ARG A 20 -28.89 25.85 -11.27
C ARG A 20 -27.77 26.63 -10.58
N GLN A 21 -28.04 27.79 -10.04
CA GLN A 21 -27.07 28.59 -9.29
C GLN A 21 -26.82 27.99 -7.91
N GLY A 22 -27.82 27.40 -7.25
CA GLY A 22 -27.69 26.67 -5.97
C GLY A 22 -26.91 25.38 -6.11
N LEU A 23 -27.08 24.62 -7.18
CA LEU A 23 -26.32 23.41 -7.47
C LEU A 23 -24.84 23.71 -7.80
N GLY A 24 -24.55 24.81 -8.51
CA GLY A 24 -23.17 25.23 -8.77
C GLY A 24 -22.42 25.67 -7.51
N ALA A 25 -23.08 26.38 -6.59
CA ALA A 25 -22.52 26.79 -5.32
C ALA A 25 -22.32 25.61 -4.36
N ALA A 26 -23.22 24.62 -4.36
CA ALA A 26 -23.08 23.40 -3.55
C ALA A 26 -21.97 22.47 -4.07
N ALA A 27 -21.71 22.44 -5.37
CA ALA A 27 -20.60 21.70 -5.96
C ALA A 27 -19.23 22.33 -5.65
N ALA A 28 -19.15 23.65 -5.50
CA ALA A 28 -17.93 24.36 -5.13
C ALA A 28 -17.52 24.17 -3.65
N LEU A 29 -18.45 23.74 -2.77
CA LEU A 29 -18.19 23.48 -1.35
C LEU A 29 -17.66 22.05 -1.08
N LEU A 30 -17.54 21.21 -2.09
CA LEU A 30 -17.04 19.82 -1.98
C LEU A 30 -15.56 19.67 -2.37
N THR A 31 -14.77 20.74 -2.43
CA THR A 31 -13.31 20.64 -2.54
C THR A 31 -12.72 20.19 -1.20
N LEU A 32 -12.92 18.91 -0.87
CA LEU A 32 -12.15 18.26 0.17
C LEU A 32 -10.69 18.24 -0.27
N PRO A 33 -9.73 18.67 0.54
CA PRO A 33 -8.32 18.56 0.21
C PRO A 33 -8.03 17.06 -0.05
N ALA A 34 -7.69 16.71 -1.28
CA ALA A 34 -7.19 15.38 -1.63
C ALA A 34 -5.80 15.25 -1.00
N ALA A 35 -5.73 14.78 0.24
CA ALA A 35 -4.47 14.46 0.86
C ALA A 35 -3.81 13.31 0.09
N ALA A 36 -2.58 13.50 -0.37
CA ALA A 36 -1.78 12.46 -1.00
C ALA A 36 -1.69 11.25 -0.05
N GLN A 37 -2.20 10.10 -0.49
CA GLN A 37 -2.11 8.85 0.26
C GLN A 37 -0.92 8.04 -0.26
N ASP A 38 -0.25 7.35 0.67
CA ASP A 38 0.83 6.44 0.32
C ASP A 38 0.35 5.20 -0.39
N LEU A 39 1.33 4.53 -1.03
CA LEU A 39 1.16 3.23 -1.67
C LEU A 39 0.54 2.22 -0.70
N TYR A 40 -0.34 1.40 -1.24
CA TYR A 40 -0.99 0.35 -0.49
C TYR A 40 -0.79 -1.00 -1.20
N PHE A 41 -0.44 -2.01 -0.41
CA PHE A 41 -0.32 -3.41 -0.85
C PHE A 41 -1.32 -4.28 -0.08
N ALA A 42 -1.87 -5.27 -0.78
CA ALA A 42 -2.83 -6.22 -0.21
C ALA A 42 -2.16 -7.38 0.55
N GLN A 43 -0.87 -7.64 0.25
CA GLN A 43 -0.07 -8.71 0.86
C GLN A 43 0.92 -8.12 1.88
N PRO A 44 0.53 -7.90 3.14
CA PRO A 44 1.36 -7.23 4.13
C PRO A 44 2.67 -7.96 4.41
N TYR A 45 2.68 -9.28 4.32
CA TYR A 45 3.87 -10.06 4.65
C TYR A 45 4.87 -10.19 3.51
N ALA A 46 4.40 -10.06 2.26
CA ALA A 46 5.29 -9.92 1.09
C ALA A 46 5.95 -8.53 1.06
N THR A 47 5.20 -7.49 1.45
CA THR A 47 5.68 -6.09 1.44
C THR A 47 6.08 -5.57 2.82
N ARG A 48 6.60 -6.47 3.68
CA ARG A 48 6.91 -6.19 5.09
C ARG A 48 7.84 -5.00 5.33
N LEU A 49 8.86 -4.82 4.46
CA LEU A 49 9.82 -3.71 4.58
C LEU A 49 9.18 -2.35 4.28
N HIS A 50 8.10 -2.33 3.49
CA HIS A 50 7.31 -1.13 3.25
C HIS A 50 6.52 -0.72 4.49
N GLN A 51 5.96 -1.70 5.20
CA GLN A 51 5.14 -1.46 6.39
C GLN A 51 5.96 -1.04 7.60
N ASN A 52 7.07 -1.74 7.86
CA ASN A 52 7.91 -1.45 9.02
C ASN A 52 9.36 -1.83 8.73
N PRO A 53 10.30 -0.87 8.81
CA PRO A 53 11.71 -1.14 8.56
C PRO A 53 12.33 -2.15 9.57
N ALA A 54 11.74 -2.33 10.73
CA ALA A 54 12.18 -3.31 11.73
C ALA A 54 11.98 -4.77 11.30
N PHE A 55 11.27 -5.05 10.19
CA PHE A 55 11.18 -6.41 9.63
C PHE A 55 12.43 -6.86 8.87
N ALA A 56 13.37 -5.97 8.54
CA ALA A 56 14.57 -6.37 7.83
C ALA A 56 15.34 -7.47 8.58
N GLY A 57 15.69 -8.54 7.88
CA GLY A 57 16.43 -9.70 8.42
C GLY A 57 15.68 -10.56 9.43
N LEU A 58 14.37 -10.33 9.70
CA LEU A 58 13.65 -11.09 10.72
C LEU A 58 13.12 -12.43 10.23
N LEU A 59 12.59 -12.50 9.02
CA LEU A 59 11.96 -13.73 8.51
C LEU A 59 12.98 -14.65 7.85
N ASP A 60 13.84 -14.11 7.04
CA ASP A 60 14.83 -14.82 6.25
C ASP A 60 16.23 -14.23 6.51
N ASP A 61 17.29 -15.02 6.28
CA ASP A 61 18.68 -14.54 6.44
C ASP A 61 19.05 -13.56 5.33
N ALA A 62 18.56 -13.84 4.12
CA ALA A 62 18.56 -12.91 3.03
C ALA A 62 17.34 -13.17 2.15
N SER A 63 16.72 -12.13 1.63
CA SER A 63 15.61 -12.29 0.71
C SER A 63 15.53 -11.15 -0.31
N VAL A 64 14.94 -11.47 -1.46
CA VAL A 64 14.54 -10.49 -2.47
C VAL A 64 13.08 -10.73 -2.81
N THR A 65 12.27 -9.72 -2.71
CA THR A 65 10.83 -9.78 -3.02
C THR A 65 10.48 -8.78 -4.10
N LEU A 66 9.81 -9.26 -5.14
CA LEU A 66 9.17 -8.44 -6.17
C LEU A 66 7.67 -8.50 -5.97
N SER A 67 7.01 -7.35 -5.91
CA SER A 67 5.56 -7.24 -5.81
C SER A 67 5.02 -6.31 -6.91
N TYR A 68 3.92 -6.70 -7.52
CA TYR A 68 3.21 -5.91 -8.53
C TYR A 68 1.74 -5.87 -8.21
N ARG A 69 1.16 -4.67 -8.18
CA ARG A 69 -0.26 -4.43 -7.94
C ARG A 69 -0.86 -3.62 -9.08
N ASN A 70 -1.98 -4.11 -9.60
CA ASN A 70 -2.82 -3.41 -10.58
C ASN A 70 -4.21 -3.19 -9.99
N GLN A 71 -4.58 -1.93 -9.78
CA GLN A 71 -5.86 -1.55 -9.20
C GLN A 71 -6.75 -0.89 -10.25
N PHE A 72 -8.03 -1.27 -10.26
CA PHE A 72 -9.05 -0.80 -11.20
C PHE A 72 -8.67 -1.01 -12.68
N PRO A 73 -8.42 -2.27 -13.09
CA PRO A 73 -7.95 -2.59 -14.44
C PRO A 73 -8.95 -2.21 -15.56
N THR A 74 -10.22 -2.00 -15.23
CA THR A 74 -11.27 -1.59 -16.19
C THR A 74 -11.27 -0.09 -16.49
N LEU A 75 -10.58 0.73 -15.68
CA LEU A 75 -10.47 2.16 -15.94
C LEU A 75 -9.43 2.45 -17.03
N ALA A 76 -9.69 3.44 -17.87
CA ALA A 76 -8.73 3.95 -18.86
C ALA A 76 -7.43 4.52 -18.24
N GLY A 77 -7.32 4.56 -16.94
CA GLY A 77 -6.17 5.04 -16.19
C GLY A 77 -5.94 4.17 -14.96
N THR A 78 -5.47 2.93 -15.16
CA THR A 78 -5.18 2.00 -14.07
C THR A 78 -4.10 2.53 -13.12
N PHE A 79 -4.22 2.17 -11.84
CA PHE A 79 -3.17 2.42 -10.84
C PHE A 79 -2.25 1.19 -10.79
N GLN A 80 -0.99 1.37 -11.12
CA GLN A 80 0.02 0.32 -11.15
C GLN A 80 1.12 0.64 -10.15
N THR A 81 1.38 -0.28 -9.24
CA THR A 81 2.42 -0.16 -8.22
C THR A 81 3.35 -1.36 -8.30
N SER A 82 4.64 -1.11 -8.41
CA SER A 82 5.70 -2.13 -8.37
C SER A 82 6.61 -1.87 -7.18
N GLN A 83 7.05 -2.93 -6.52
CA GLN A 83 8.00 -2.86 -5.43
C GLN A 83 9.07 -3.92 -5.59
N LEU A 84 10.33 -3.54 -5.42
CA LEU A 84 11.45 -4.44 -5.19
C LEU A 84 11.96 -4.18 -3.76
N ALA A 85 11.98 -5.23 -2.95
CA ALA A 85 12.48 -5.20 -1.60
C ALA A 85 13.57 -6.26 -1.44
N ALA A 86 14.69 -5.91 -0.83
CA ALA A 86 15.77 -6.84 -0.52
C ALA A 86 16.23 -6.60 0.92
N ASP A 87 16.54 -7.66 1.63
CA ASP A 87 17.09 -7.57 2.98
C ASP A 87 18.09 -8.69 3.25
N VAL A 88 19.07 -8.38 4.10
CA VAL A 88 20.10 -9.30 4.55
C VAL A 88 20.36 -9.11 6.05
N ARG A 89 20.50 -10.20 6.78
CA ARG A 89 20.81 -10.22 8.21
C ARG A 89 22.30 -10.46 8.44
N PHE A 90 22.86 -9.71 9.36
CA PHE A 90 24.21 -9.87 9.90
C PHE A 90 24.11 -10.40 11.33
N ALA A 91 24.06 -11.74 11.47
CA ALA A 91 23.76 -12.39 12.75
C ALA A 91 24.76 -12.03 13.86
N ASP A 92 26.06 -11.94 13.55
CA ASP A 92 27.12 -11.60 14.52
C ASP A 92 27.01 -10.14 15.01
N LEU A 93 26.41 -9.26 14.19
CA LEU A 93 26.18 -7.83 14.52
C LEU A 93 24.79 -7.58 15.10
N HIS A 94 23.96 -8.61 15.25
CA HIS A 94 22.55 -8.47 15.66
C HIS A 94 21.79 -7.44 14.82
N SER A 95 22.17 -7.28 13.56
CA SER A 95 21.66 -6.23 12.69
C SER A 95 21.25 -6.77 11.31
N ALA A 96 20.55 -5.93 10.57
CA ALA A 96 20.18 -6.21 9.20
C ALA A 96 20.21 -4.93 8.36
N ALA A 97 20.46 -5.08 7.07
CA ALA A 97 20.32 -4.04 6.08
C ALA A 97 19.23 -4.41 5.07
N GLY A 98 18.56 -3.40 4.53
CA GLY A 98 17.54 -3.58 3.51
C GLY A 98 17.56 -2.48 2.47
N LEU A 99 17.05 -2.80 1.29
CA LEU A 99 16.81 -1.88 0.18
C LEU A 99 15.36 -2.00 -0.23
N LEU A 100 14.73 -0.86 -0.49
CA LEU A 100 13.35 -0.76 -0.96
C LEU A 100 13.30 0.16 -2.18
N LEU A 101 12.71 -0.31 -3.26
CA LEU A 101 12.43 0.47 -4.45
C LEU A 101 10.94 0.35 -4.77
N ASN A 102 10.26 1.49 -4.78
CA ASN A 102 8.85 1.60 -5.12
C ASN A 102 8.69 2.41 -6.40
N TYR A 103 7.90 1.91 -7.33
CA TYR A 103 7.49 2.62 -8.53
C TYR A 103 5.97 2.60 -8.63
N ASP A 104 5.38 3.78 -8.69
CA ASP A 104 3.94 3.98 -8.80
C ASP A 104 3.59 4.77 -10.05
N ARG A 105 2.54 4.35 -10.74
CA ARG A 105 2.04 4.99 -11.94
C ARG A 105 0.52 5.07 -11.90
N THR A 106 0.01 6.27 -12.13
CA THR A 106 -1.41 6.52 -12.33
C THR A 106 -1.66 6.85 -13.80
N GLY A 107 -2.28 5.92 -14.52
CA GLY A 107 -2.31 5.96 -15.98
C GLY A 107 -3.04 7.13 -16.61
N GLY A 108 -4.17 7.59 -16.01
CA GLY A 108 -4.99 8.66 -16.61
C GLY A 108 -4.32 10.03 -16.65
N LEU A 109 -3.51 10.34 -15.63
CA LEU A 109 -2.88 11.66 -15.48
C LEU A 109 -1.37 11.64 -15.81
N GLY A 110 -0.80 10.50 -16.22
CA GLY A 110 0.63 10.38 -16.45
C GLY A 110 1.49 10.65 -15.19
N TYR A 111 0.88 10.56 -14.00
CA TYR A 111 1.62 10.69 -12.75
C TYR A 111 2.48 9.47 -12.50
N THR A 112 3.75 9.70 -12.16
CA THR A 112 4.69 8.66 -11.76
C THR A 112 5.45 9.09 -10.51
N ARG A 113 5.71 8.14 -9.61
CA ARG A 113 6.52 8.31 -8.41
C ARG A 113 7.51 7.17 -8.31
N LEU A 114 8.77 7.50 -8.17
CA LEU A 114 9.86 6.56 -7.88
C LEU A 114 10.41 6.88 -6.50
N GLU A 115 10.54 5.89 -5.64
CA GLU A 115 11.15 6.03 -4.32
C GLU A 115 12.17 4.92 -4.10
N VAL A 116 13.37 5.30 -3.66
CA VAL A 116 14.46 4.38 -3.28
C VAL A 116 14.80 4.61 -1.82
N GLY A 117 14.78 3.56 -1.00
CA GLY A 117 15.01 3.63 0.43
C GLY A 117 16.03 2.62 0.92
N GLY A 118 16.96 3.07 1.76
CA GLY A 118 17.84 2.24 2.57
C GLY A 118 17.23 1.98 3.95
N ILE A 119 17.40 0.78 4.44
CA ILE A 119 16.89 0.32 5.74
C ILE A 119 18.04 -0.24 6.56
N TYR A 120 18.03 0.08 7.85
CA TYR A 120 18.87 -0.55 8.86
C TYR A 120 17.99 -1.01 10.02
N ALA A 121 18.20 -2.24 10.51
CA ALA A 121 17.50 -2.78 11.67
C ALA A 121 18.47 -3.40 12.65
N TYR A 122 18.14 -3.27 13.94
CA TYR A 122 18.88 -3.86 15.04
C TYR A 122 17.96 -4.79 15.84
N HIS A 123 18.47 -5.99 16.16
CA HIS A 123 17.70 -7.04 16.81
C HIS A 123 18.23 -7.32 18.20
N LEU A 124 17.36 -7.22 19.20
CA LEU A 124 17.68 -7.41 20.60
C LEU A 124 16.87 -8.58 21.16
N ARG A 125 17.56 -9.57 21.72
CA ARG A 125 16.94 -10.62 22.52
C ARG A 125 16.77 -10.14 23.95
N LEU A 126 15.52 -9.96 24.39
CA LEU A 126 15.20 -9.52 25.74
C LEU A 126 15.27 -10.70 26.74
N ASN A 127 14.77 -11.87 26.32
CA ASN A 127 14.87 -13.13 27.05
C ASN A 127 14.76 -14.32 26.08
N GLU A 128 14.61 -15.55 26.58
CA GLU A 128 14.53 -16.76 25.75
C GLU A 128 13.33 -16.81 24.81
N HIS A 129 12.25 -16.10 25.14
CA HIS A 129 10.99 -16.15 24.41
C HIS A 129 10.61 -14.80 23.75
N LEU A 130 11.22 -13.70 24.16
CA LEU A 130 10.84 -12.34 23.76
C LEU A 130 12.02 -11.64 23.10
N ALA A 131 11.77 -11.08 21.93
CA ALA A 131 12.73 -10.29 21.18
C ALA A 131 12.10 -8.98 20.69
N LEU A 132 12.96 -7.97 20.54
CA LEU A 132 12.66 -6.65 20.04
C LEU A 132 13.49 -6.38 18.78
N SER A 133 12.88 -5.84 17.75
CA SER A 133 13.59 -5.31 16.60
C SER A 133 13.27 -3.82 16.46
N ALA A 134 14.28 -3.01 16.21
CA ALA A 134 14.14 -1.59 15.91
C ALA A 134 14.70 -1.32 14.52
N GLY A 135 14.01 -0.53 13.70
CA GLY A 135 14.42 -0.22 12.33
C GLY A 135 14.33 1.24 12.00
N LEU A 136 15.23 1.69 11.13
CA LEU A 136 15.25 3.02 10.53
C LEU A 136 15.20 2.90 9.03
N ARG A 137 14.52 3.84 8.36
CA ARG A 137 14.47 3.98 6.90
C ARG A 137 14.77 5.41 6.50
N GLY A 138 15.68 5.58 5.55
CA GLY A 138 15.87 6.82 4.81
C GLY A 138 15.54 6.56 3.35
N SER A 139 14.70 7.37 2.73
CA SER A 139 14.34 7.22 1.31
C SER A 139 14.39 8.53 0.55
N TYR A 140 14.77 8.45 -0.72
CA TYR A 140 14.71 9.51 -1.70
C TYR A 140 13.62 9.21 -2.69
N GLY A 141 12.70 10.16 -2.89
CA GLY A 141 11.60 10.06 -3.82
C GLY A 141 11.67 11.14 -4.89
N ASN A 142 11.22 10.79 -6.09
CA ASN A 142 11.00 11.71 -7.20
C ASN A 142 9.63 11.46 -7.80
N GLN A 143 8.85 12.51 -7.99
CA GLN A 143 7.54 12.43 -8.62
C GLN A 143 7.43 13.41 -9.76
N ARG A 144 6.69 13.03 -10.78
CA ARG A 144 6.46 13.82 -11.97
C ARG A 144 5.08 13.56 -12.56
N ILE A 145 4.55 14.54 -13.29
CA ILE A 145 3.35 14.43 -14.09
C ILE A 145 3.75 14.63 -15.56
N SER A 146 3.33 13.72 -16.43
CA SER A 146 3.57 13.82 -17.87
C SER A 146 2.26 14.16 -18.59
N TYR A 147 2.21 15.32 -19.20
CA TYR A 147 1.01 15.82 -19.87
C TYR A 147 0.91 15.46 -21.36
N GLY A 148 1.95 14.78 -21.91
CA GLY A 148 2.03 14.50 -23.34
C GLY A 148 0.87 13.71 -23.96
N ASN A 149 0.07 13.04 -23.11
CA ASN A 149 -1.11 12.27 -23.53
C ASN A 149 -2.43 12.95 -23.16
N LEU A 150 -2.40 14.15 -22.59
CA LEU A 150 -3.61 14.89 -22.25
C LEU A 150 -4.02 15.80 -23.41
N VAL A 151 -5.30 15.84 -23.69
CA VAL A 151 -5.90 16.78 -24.64
C VAL A 151 -6.65 17.83 -23.83
N PHE A 152 -6.25 19.09 -23.96
CA PHE A 152 -6.87 20.22 -23.29
C PHE A 152 -8.02 20.79 -24.12
N GLY A 153 -8.93 21.51 -23.46
CA GLY A 153 -10.12 22.06 -24.12
C GLY A 153 -9.82 23.00 -25.27
N ASP A 154 -8.70 23.74 -25.22
CA ASP A 154 -8.23 24.63 -26.27
C ASP A 154 -7.63 23.91 -27.48
N GLN A 155 -7.34 22.63 -27.36
CA GLN A 155 -6.87 21.76 -28.45
C GLN A 155 -8.01 21.10 -29.21
N LEU A 156 -9.24 21.12 -28.68
CA LEU A 156 -10.42 20.53 -29.31
C LEU A 156 -11.04 21.52 -30.28
N SER A 157 -11.10 21.16 -31.57
CA SER A 157 -11.84 21.92 -32.59
C SER A 157 -13.29 21.46 -32.67
N GLU A 158 -14.18 22.31 -33.18
CA GLU A 158 -15.62 21.99 -33.33
C GLU A 158 -15.87 20.77 -34.23
N ASP A 159 -14.96 20.46 -35.13
CA ASP A 159 -14.98 19.29 -36.03
C ASP A 159 -14.46 17.99 -35.39
N GLY A 160 -14.08 18.03 -34.09
CA GLY A 160 -13.54 16.88 -33.34
C GLY A 160 -12.09 16.59 -33.60
N THR A 161 -11.38 17.43 -34.36
CA THR A 161 -9.91 17.32 -34.54
C THR A 161 -9.17 17.93 -33.35
N THR A 162 -7.94 17.49 -33.11
CA THR A 162 -7.09 18.01 -32.04
C THR A 162 -5.91 18.78 -32.62
N THR A 163 -5.60 19.95 -32.07
CA THR A 163 -4.40 20.70 -32.39
C THR A 163 -3.23 20.25 -31.50
N PRO A 164 -1.99 20.18 -31.98
CA PRO A 164 -0.86 19.68 -31.21
C PRO A 164 -0.37 20.65 -30.12
N THR A 165 -0.78 21.93 -30.18
CA THR A 165 -0.34 22.97 -29.24
C THR A 165 -1.46 23.39 -28.30
N THR A 166 -1.15 23.53 -27.01
CA THR A 166 -2.04 24.09 -25.99
C THR A 166 -1.52 25.43 -25.49
N ARG A 167 -2.39 26.31 -25.08
CA ARG A 167 -2.08 27.57 -24.38
C ARG A 167 -2.01 27.39 -22.87
N GLU A 168 -2.41 26.21 -22.37
CA GLU A 168 -2.34 25.89 -20.96
C GLU A 168 -0.90 25.82 -20.48
N ALA A 169 -0.59 26.47 -19.36
CA ALA A 169 0.73 26.44 -18.75
C ALA A 169 0.93 25.12 -17.97
N VAL A 170 1.31 24.08 -18.68
CA VAL A 170 1.45 22.71 -18.15
C VAL A 170 2.88 22.34 -17.78
N ASP A 171 3.69 23.31 -17.38
CA ASP A 171 5.05 23.03 -16.87
C ASP A 171 5.04 22.77 -15.38
N PHE A 172 5.10 21.49 -15.01
CA PHE A 172 5.30 21.04 -13.64
C PHE A 172 6.64 20.33 -13.56
N SER A 173 7.64 21.03 -13.06
CA SER A 173 8.95 20.44 -12.82
C SER A 173 8.85 19.24 -11.87
N PRO A 174 9.62 18.17 -12.08
CA PRO A 174 9.66 17.04 -11.16
C PRO A 174 10.01 17.48 -9.75
N VAL A 175 9.34 16.91 -8.77
CA VAL A 175 9.58 17.18 -7.34
C VAL A 175 10.33 16.04 -6.71
N SER A 176 11.46 16.35 -6.09
CA SER A 176 12.28 15.40 -5.33
C SER A 176 12.17 15.66 -3.84
N TYR A 177 12.18 14.61 -3.04
CA TYR A 177 12.05 14.72 -1.59
C TYR A 177 12.84 13.63 -0.88
N LEU A 178 13.18 13.90 0.38
CA LEU A 178 13.71 12.92 1.32
C LEU A 178 12.63 12.56 2.32
N SER A 179 12.55 11.29 2.70
CA SER A 179 11.61 10.80 3.70
C SER A 179 12.32 9.91 4.72
N LEU A 180 12.00 10.13 6.00
CA LEU A 180 12.54 9.36 7.11
C LEU A 180 11.42 8.53 7.74
N GLY A 181 11.75 7.31 8.15
CA GLY A 181 10.84 6.42 8.84
C GLY A 181 11.54 5.62 9.92
N THR A 182 10.77 5.16 10.89
CA THR A 182 11.24 4.29 11.98
C THR A 182 10.21 3.24 12.31
N GLY A 183 10.63 2.17 12.97
CA GLY A 183 9.71 1.15 13.44
C GLY A 183 10.27 0.28 14.54
N LEU A 184 9.36 -0.34 15.27
CA LEU A 184 9.63 -1.28 16.34
C LEU A 184 8.75 -2.52 16.16
N ILE A 185 9.29 -3.69 16.48
CA ILE A 185 8.55 -4.95 16.52
C ILE A 185 8.93 -5.67 17.80
N LEU A 186 7.96 -5.93 18.65
CA LEU A 186 8.09 -6.83 19.80
C LEU A 186 7.44 -8.17 19.45
N TYR A 187 8.15 -9.28 19.61
CA TYR A 187 7.66 -10.57 19.15
C TYR A 187 8.16 -11.76 19.97
N THR A 188 7.36 -12.80 19.94
CA THR A 188 7.64 -14.13 20.48
C THR A 188 7.54 -15.17 19.36
N GLU A 189 7.59 -16.45 19.66
CA GLU A 189 7.31 -17.52 18.68
C GLU A 189 5.85 -17.58 18.19
N ARG A 190 4.91 -16.95 18.91
CA ARG A 190 3.47 -17.04 18.60
C ARG A 190 2.78 -15.71 18.44
N PHE A 191 3.36 -14.63 18.92
CA PHE A 191 2.72 -13.31 18.95
C PHE A 191 3.68 -12.23 18.49
N TRP A 192 3.17 -11.21 17.82
CA TRP A 192 3.92 -9.99 17.52
C TRP A 192 3.04 -8.74 17.61
N VAL A 193 3.67 -7.64 17.97
CA VAL A 193 3.15 -6.28 17.83
C VAL A 193 4.19 -5.44 17.12
N SER A 194 3.76 -4.69 16.12
CA SER A 194 4.59 -3.85 15.27
C SER A 194 4.02 -2.44 15.22
N VAL A 195 4.89 -1.45 15.44
CA VAL A 195 4.56 -0.03 15.32
C VAL A 195 5.55 0.61 14.38
N ALA A 196 5.09 1.43 13.43
CA ALA A 196 5.95 2.19 12.54
C ALA A 196 5.45 3.62 12.34
N GLY A 197 6.39 4.53 12.10
CA GLY A 197 6.13 5.90 11.68
C GLY A 197 6.90 6.20 10.40
N HIS A 198 6.21 6.73 9.40
CA HIS A 198 6.79 7.11 8.12
C HIS A 198 6.60 8.59 7.88
N HIS A 199 7.45 9.18 7.03
CA HIS A 199 7.43 10.61 6.70
C HIS A 199 7.59 11.50 7.94
N LEU A 200 8.52 11.12 8.85
CA LEU A 200 8.75 11.85 10.11
C LEU A 200 9.14 13.31 9.89
N ASN A 201 9.79 13.59 8.78
CA ASN A 201 10.21 14.94 8.36
C ASN A 201 9.15 15.67 7.52
N GLN A 202 7.98 15.07 7.27
CA GLN A 202 6.86 15.64 6.52
C GLN A 202 7.30 16.40 5.25
N PRO A 203 7.91 15.69 4.26
CA PRO A 203 8.44 16.35 3.07
C PRO A 203 7.36 17.05 2.26
N ASP A 204 7.74 18.11 1.55
CA ASP A 204 6.86 18.80 0.60
C ASP A 204 6.85 18.08 -0.75
N LEU A 205 5.66 17.71 -1.21
CA LEU A 205 5.39 17.06 -2.48
C LEU A 205 4.69 17.98 -3.49
N GLY A 206 4.55 19.27 -3.18
CA GLY A 206 3.83 20.21 -4.00
C GLY A 206 4.55 20.52 -5.31
N PHE A 207 3.84 20.48 -6.44
CA PHE A 207 4.37 20.88 -7.74
C PHE A 207 4.39 22.40 -7.92
N ARG A 208 3.41 23.12 -7.38
CA ARG A 208 3.27 24.59 -7.47
C ARG A 208 2.99 25.24 -6.12
N THR A 209 2.16 24.59 -5.33
CA THR A 209 1.80 25.03 -3.98
C THR A 209 2.32 24.02 -2.99
N GLN A 210 2.67 24.45 -1.81
CA GLN A 210 3.13 23.57 -0.74
C GLN A 210 2.07 22.48 -0.45
N SER A 211 2.49 21.22 -0.51
CA SER A 211 1.68 20.05 -0.22
C SER A 211 2.47 19.07 0.63
N THR A 212 2.42 19.27 1.91
CA THR A 212 3.18 18.48 2.88
C THR A 212 2.62 17.06 2.97
N LEU A 213 3.48 16.05 2.82
CA LEU A 213 3.11 14.65 3.03
C LEU A 213 2.92 14.39 4.53
N PRO A 214 1.70 14.04 4.99
CA PRO A 214 1.45 13.86 6.41
C PRO A 214 2.19 12.65 6.98
N LEU A 215 2.50 12.71 8.28
CA LEU A 215 2.96 11.56 9.06
C LEU A 215 2.01 10.37 8.86
N ARG A 216 2.59 9.20 8.62
CA ARG A 216 1.85 7.93 8.57
C ARG A 216 2.26 7.07 9.76
N TYR A 217 1.28 6.70 10.55
CA TYR A 217 1.41 5.74 11.64
C TYR A 217 0.83 4.41 11.22
N GLU A 218 1.52 3.34 11.55
CA GLU A 218 1.10 1.98 11.26
C GLU A 218 1.25 1.11 12.49
N LEU A 219 0.20 0.37 12.84
CA LEU A 219 0.16 -0.61 13.91
C LEU A 219 -0.28 -1.94 13.32
N SER A 220 0.45 -3.00 13.59
CA SER A 220 0.03 -4.34 13.24
C SER A 220 0.29 -5.32 14.38
N THR A 221 -0.57 -6.32 14.48
CA THR A 221 -0.44 -7.39 15.47
C THR A 221 -1.00 -8.68 14.92
N GLY A 222 -0.57 -9.79 15.48
CA GLY A 222 -1.12 -11.09 15.17
C GLY A 222 -0.67 -12.16 16.15
N TYR A 223 -1.41 -13.26 16.13
CA TYR A 223 -1.15 -14.42 16.95
C TYR A 223 -1.20 -15.68 16.07
N LYS A 224 -0.17 -16.51 16.12
CA LYS A 224 -0.09 -17.75 15.36
C LYS A 224 -0.32 -18.95 16.26
N HIS A 225 -1.41 -19.65 16.00
CA HIS A 225 -1.72 -20.91 16.67
C HIS A 225 -1.25 -22.08 15.79
N TYR A 226 -0.34 -22.90 16.32
CA TYR A 226 0.17 -24.10 15.65
C TYR A 226 -0.62 -25.32 16.09
N PHE A 227 -1.27 -26.01 15.15
CA PHE A 227 -1.86 -27.34 15.36
C PHE A 227 -0.81 -28.42 15.14
N VAL A 228 0.05 -28.24 14.12
CA VAL A 228 1.16 -29.12 13.81
C VAL A 228 2.38 -28.27 13.49
N ARG A 229 3.50 -28.58 14.12
CA ARG A 229 4.80 -28.00 13.79
C ARG A 229 5.85 -29.09 13.89
N ARG A 230 6.25 -29.66 12.75
CA ARG A 230 7.28 -30.70 12.66
C ARG A 230 8.37 -30.24 11.70
N THR A 231 9.60 -30.48 12.08
CA THR A 231 10.77 -30.28 11.22
C THR A 231 11.48 -31.61 11.05
N GLU A 232 11.33 -32.24 9.89
CA GLU A 232 11.98 -33.47 9.54
C GLU A 232 12.97 -33.22 8.40
N LYS A 233 14.28 -33.52 8.62
CA LYS A 233 15.36 -33.54 7.61
C LYS A 233 15.26 -32.47 6.48
N LYS A 234 15.04 -31.20 6.79
CA LYS A 234 14.85 -30.05 5.87
C LYS A 234 13.40 -29.81 5.37
N ARG A 235 12.41 -30.61 5.77
CA ARG A 235 11.00 -30.33 5.47
C ARG A 235 10.31 -29.77 6.70
N HIS A 236 9.78 -28.56 6.59
CA HIS A 236 8.91 -28.00 7.61
C HIS A 236 7.46 -28.35 7.27
N HIS A 237 6.79 -29.06 8.15
CA HIS A 237 5.36 -29.27 8.09
C HIS A 237 4.71 -28.40 9.15
N GLU A 238 3.91 -27.48 8.69
CA GLU A 238 3.16 -26.55 9.53
C GLU A 238 1.68 -26.64 9.19
N VAL A 239 0.84 -26.79 10.22
CA VAL A 239 -0.58 -26.50 10.16
C VAL A 239 -0.84 -25.46 11.22
N SER A 240 -1.21 -24.25 10.79
CA SER A 240 -1.38 -23.12 11.68
C SER A 240 -2.53 -22.21 11.25
N PHE A 241 -3.04 -21.44 12.21
CA PHE A 241 -4.04 -20.42 12.03
C PHE A 241 -3.56 -19.11 12.63
N THR A 242 -3.69 -17.99 11.89
CA THR A 242 -3.10 -16.72 12.27
C THR A 242 -4.10 -15.58 12.10
N PRO A 243 -4.84 -15.17 13.16
CA PRO A 243 -5.55 -13.92 13.18
C PRO A 243 -4.59 -12.73 13.23
N THR A 244 -4.95 -11.65 12.52
CA THR A 244 -4.13 -10.43 12.42
C THR A 244 -5.02 -9.19 12.45
N ALA A 245 -4.46 -8.09 12.93
CA ALA A 245 -5.10 -6.78 12.88
C ALA A 245 -4.10 -5.74 12.41
N HIS A 246 -4.56 -4.81 11.57
CA HIS A 246 -3.79 -3.69 11.05
C HIS A 246 -4.56 -2.39 11.25
N TYR A 247 -3.83 -1.34 11.63
CA TYR A 247 -4.34 0.01 11.68
C TYR A 247 -3.35 0.96 11.05
N VAL A 248 -3.82 1.82 10.16
CA VAL A 248 -3.02 2.85 9.49
C VAL A 248 -3.74 4.19 9.62
N ARG A 249 -2.98 5.22 10.00
CA ARG A 249 -3.44 6.61 10.01
C ARG A 249 -2.46 7.49 9.26
N GLN A 250 -2.96 8.28 8.31
CA GLN A 250 -2.17 9.28 7.59
C GLN A 250 -3.01 10.52 7.34
N GLY A 251 -2.61 11.65 7.92
CA GLY A 251 -3.41 12.87 7.89
C GLY A 251 -4.82 12.66 8.44
N GLY A 252 -5.83 13.01 7.65
CA GLY A 252 -7.25 12.78 7.97
C GLY A 252 -7.77 11.37 7.65
N SER A 253 -6.95 10.52 7.00
CA SER A 253 -7.36 9.16 6.62
C SER A 253 -7.00 8.14 7.70
N GLN A 254 -7.96 7.26 8.01
CA GLN A 254 -7.78 6.15 8.94
C GLN A 254 -8.31 4.86 8.31
N ARG A 255 -7.57 3.77 8.46
CA ARG A 255 -7.95 2.45 7.96
C ARG A 255 -7.65 1.39 9.00
N ALA A 256 -8.65 0.58 9.32
CA ALA A 256 -8.49 -0.61 10.13
C ALA A 256 -8.85 -1.84 9.32
N ALA A 257 -8.09 -2.90 9.51
CA ALA A 257 -8.27 -4.18 8.84
C ALA A 257 -8.11 -5.33 9.83
N ALA A 258 -8.87 -6.39 9.62
CA ALA A 258 -8.75 -7.65 10.33
C ALA A 258 -8.52 -8.76 9.30
N GLY A 259 -7.59 -9.66 9.57
CA GLY A 259 -7.21 -10.74 8.68
C GLY A 259 -7.15 -12.09 9.38
N LEU A 260 -7.39 -13.14 8.61
CA LEU A 260 -7.26 -14.52 9.04
C LEU A 260 -6.45 -15.27 8.01
N TYR A 261 -5.45 -16.04 8.44
CA TYR A 261 -4.63 -16.87 7.58
C TYR A 261 -4.61 -18.30 8.10
N ALA A 262 -4.72 -19.26 7.19
CA ALA A 262 -4.54 -20.68 7.45
C ALA A 262 -3.38 -21.18 6.60
N THR A 263 -2.40 -21.79 7.25
CA THR A 263 -1.23 -22.38 6.58
C THR A 263 -1.27 -23.89 6.74
N VAL A 264 -1.22 -24.59 5.62
CA VAL A 264 -0.95 -26.02 5.52
C VAL A 264 0.20 -26.16 4.53
N THR A 265 1.42 -26.30 5.04
CA THR A 265 2.62 -26.31 4.19
C THR A 265 2.48 -27.26 3.01
N PRO A 266 2.71 -26.83 1.74
CA PRO A 266 3.37 -25.58 1.36
C PRO A 266 2.40 -24.41 1.07
N VAL A 267 1.10 -24.52 1.30
CA VAL A 267 0.06 -23.55 0.92
C VAL A 267 -0.36 -22.71 2.13
N THR A 268 -0.54 -21.42 1.91
CA THR A 268 -1.18 -20.48 2.85
C THR A 268 -2.35 -19.82 2.14
N VAL A 269 -3.51 -19.80 2.78
CA VAL A 269 -4.68 -19.04 2.32
C VAL A 269 -5.03 -17.99 3.36
N GLY A 270 -5.53 -16.85 2.92
CA GLY A 270 -5.89 -15.76 3.80
C GLY A 270 -7.09 -14.98 3.31
N ALA A 271 -7.80 -14.37 4.24
CA ALA A 271 -8.83 -13.39 3.99
C ALA A 271 -8.62 -12.18 4.88
N VAL A 272 -8.66 -10.97 4.30
CA VAL A 272 -8.49 -9.71 5.02
C VAL A 272 -9.67 -8.80 4.72
N TYR A 273 -10.38 -8.39 5.74
CA TYR A 273 -11.42 -7.38 5.65
C TYR A 273 -10.85 -6.01 6.03
N ARG A 274 -10.92 -5.06 5.13
CA ARG A 274 -10.60 -3.64 5.33
C ARG A 274 -11.87 -2.83 5.36
N GLY A 275 -11.92 -1.86 6.23
CA GLY A 275 -13.10 -1.05 6.39
C GLY A 275 -13.81 -1.29 7.73
N VAL A 276 -13.05 -1.78 8.73
CA VAL A 276 -13.55 -1.85 10.11
C VAL A 276 -13.91 -0.43 10.55
N PRO A 277 -15.19 -0.18 10.96
CA PRO A 277 -15.63 1.14 11.39
C PRO A 277 -14.87 1.60 12.62
N LEU A 278 -14.40 2.83 12.61
CA LEU A 278 -13.72 3.45 13.75
C LEU A 278 -14.57 4.62 14.29
N PRO A 279 -14.66 4.79 15.60
CA PRO A 279 -15.37 5.92 16.20
C PRO A 279 -14.81 7.26 15.71
N GLY A 280 -15.68 8.17 15.27
CA GLY A 280 -15.26 9.52 14.81
C GLY A 280 -14.56 9.58 13.46
N ALA A 281 -14.39 8.47 12.77
CA ALA A 281 -13.81 8.44 11.42
C ALA A 281 -14.91 8.49 10.33
N PRO A 282 -14.65 9.05 9.14
CA PRO A 282 -15.50 8.89 7.98
C PRO A 282 -15.73 7.41 7.68
N ARG A 283 -16.88 7.07 7.07
CA ARG A 283 -17.15 5.68 6.67
C ARG A 283 -16.04 5.17 5.76
N PRO A 284 -15.31 4.11 6.15
CA PRO A 284 -14.20 3.60 5.35
C PRO A 284 -14.72 2.87 4.11
N GLN A 285 -13.90 2.87 3.06
CA GLN A 285 -14.14 2.00 1.91
C GLN A 285 -14.00 0.53 2.37
N GLN A 286 -15.06 -0.24 2.16
CA GLN A 286 -15.08 -1.65 2.53
C GLN A 286 -14.52 -2.51 1.40
N VAL A 287 -13.52 -3.31 1.71
CA VAL A 287 -12.85 -4.20 0.76
C VAL A 287 -12.58 -5.55 1.44
N LEU A 288 -12.90 -6.62 0.74
CA LEU A 288 -12.49 -7.97 1.11
C LEU A 288 -11.34 -8.41 0.21
N THR A 289 -10.24 -8.83 0.81
CA THR A 289 -9.07 -9.34 0.11
C THR A 289 -8.99 -10.86 0.29
N ALA A 290 -8.96 -11.62 -0.78
CA ALA A 290 -8.62 -13.04 -0.78
C ALA A 290 -7.13 -13.19 -1.13
N ILE A 291 -6.42 -14.04 -0.39
CA ILE A 291 -4.96 -14.22 -0.55
C ILE A 291 -4.67 -15.71 -0.65
N VAL A 292 -3.79 -16.08 -1.57
CA VAL A 292 -3.21 -17.42 -1.64
C VAL A 292 -1.70 -17.30 -1.83
N GLY A 293 -0.96 -18.11 -1.11
CA GLY A 293 0.49 -18.18 -1.20
C GLY A 293 0.99 -19.62 -1.22
N VAL A 294 2.10 -19.84 -1.92
CA VAL A 294 2.76 -21.15 -2.02
C VAL A 294 4.25 -21.00 -1.77
N SER A 295 4.79 -21.83 -0.88
CA SER A 295 6.21 -21.87 -0.54
C SER A 295 6.87 -23.11 -1.15
N LEU A 296 7.73 -22.91 -2.17
CA LEU A 296 8.40 -23.98 -2.91
C LEU A 296 9.93 -23.85 -2.73
N GLY A 297 10.47 -24.52 -1.72
CA GLY A 297 11.90 -24.43 -1.40
C GLY A 297 12.30 -23.00 -1.07
N ASP A 298 13.17 -22.40 -1.90
CA ASP A 298 13.63 -21.02 -1.73
C ASP A 298 12.72 -19.98 -2.36
N PHE A 299 11.69 -20.39 -3.10
CA PHE A 299 10.72 -19.52 -3.73
C PHE A 299 9.41 -19.47 -2.93
N ARG A 300 8.83 -18.28 -2.84
CA ARG A 300 7.46 -18.06 -2.38
C ARG A 300 6.73 -17.23 -3.40
N VAL A 301 5.55 -17.66 -3.77
CA VAL A 301 4.67 -16.93 -4.69
C VAL A 301 3.39 -16.62 -3.95
N GLY A 302 2.96 -15.37 -4.01
CA GLY A 302 1.70 -14.92 -3.43
C GLY A 302 0.83 -14.23 -4.47
N TYR A 303 -0.48 -14.44 -4.36
CA TYR A 303 -1.48 -13.73 -5.15
C TYR A 303 -2.58 -13.23 -4.23
N ALA A 304 -3.00 -11.98 -4.44
CA ALA A 304 -4.12 -11.39 -3.72
C ALA A 304 -5.11 -10.73 -4.69
N TYR A 305 -6.38 -10.83 -4.37
CA TYR A 305 -7.46 -10.17 -5.09
C TYR A 305 -8.34 -9.37 -4.12
N ASP A 306 -8.48 -8.08 -4.40
CA ASP A 306 -9.32 -7.15 -3.65
C ASP A 306 -10.70 -7.05 -4.30
N VAL A 307 -11.73 -7.34 -3.54
CA VAL A 307 -13.14 -7.13 -3.93
C VAL A 307 -13.68 -5.95 -3.13
N GLY A 308 -14.05 -4.90 -3.84
CA GLY A 308 -14.78 -3.78 -3.22
C GLY A 308 -16.21 -4.18 -2.92
N LEU A 309 -16.68 -3.92 -1.71
CA LEU A 309 -18.03 -4.31 -1.27
C LEU A 309 -19.10 -3.23 -1.56
N SER A 310 -18.70 -2.06 -2.12
CA SER A 310 -19.66 -1.06 -2.62
C SER A 310 -19.95 -1.31 -4.10
N SER A 311 -21.15 -0.95 -4.56
CA SER A 311 -21.56 -1.10 -5.97
C SER A 311 -20.57 -0.43 -6.93
N LEU A 312 -20.12 0.80 -6.62
CA LEU A 312 -19.16 1.53 -7.44
C LEU A 312 -17.81 0.81 -7.55
N SER A 313 -17.31 0.21 -6.46
CA SER A 313 -16.00 -0.47 -6.49
C SER A 313 -16.06 -1.85 -7.14
N ALA A 314 -17.23 -2.50 -7.19
CA ALA A 314 -17.43 -3.76 -7.91
C ALA A 314 -17.29 -3.57 -9.43
N ASP A 315 -17.85 -2.49 -9.97
CA ASP A 315 -17.80 -2.16 -11.41
C ASP A 315 -16.38 -1.80 -11.90
N LEU A 316 -15.49 -1.36 -10.99
CA LEU A 316 -14.12 -0.97 -11.30
C LEU A 316 -13.13 -2.15 -11.41
N GLY A 317 -13.57 -3.40 -11.21
CA GLY A 317 -12.74 -4.60 -11.41
C GLY A 317 -11.77 -4.91 -10.28
N GLY A 318 -11.90 -4.27 -9.10
CA GLY A 318 -11.10 -4.56 -7.91
C GLY A 318 -9.61 -4.26 -8.05
N ALA A 319 -8.76 -5.10 -7.42
CA ALA A 319 -7.31 -5.02 -7.59
C ALA A 319 -6.65 -6.40 -7.52
N HIS A 320 -5.68 -6.61 -8.40
CA HIS A 320 -4.86 -7.81 -8.45
C HIS A 320 -3.46 -7.50 -7.94
N GLU A 321 -2.91 -8.36 -7.11
CA GLU A 321 -1.54 -8.24 -6.62
C GLU A 321 -0.83 -9.59 -6.68
N ILE A 322 0.37 -9.60 -7.24
CA ILE A 322 1.24 -10.77 -7.27
C ILE A 322 2.56 -10.43 -6.56
N SER A 323 3.09 -11.39 -5.80
CA SER A 323 4.40 -11.29 -5.18
C SER A 323 5.24 -12.52 -5.47
N LEU A 324 6.54 -12.31 -5.65
CA LEU A 324 7.53 -13.36 -5.79
C LEU A 324 8.67 -13.04 -4.81
N THR A 325 8.92 -13.95 -3.88
CA THR A 325 10.03 -13.85 -2.93
C THR A 325 11.03 -14.97 -3.20
N LEU A 326 12.27 -14.59 -3.44
CA LEU A 326 13.41 -15.49 -3.45
C LEU A 326 14.13 -15.35 -2.11
N ARG A 327 14.22 -16.46 -1.38
CA ARG A 327 15.07 -16.57 -0.19
C ARG A 327 16.47 -16.94 -0.68
N ALA A 328 17.37 -15.99 -0.54
CA ALA A 328 18.70 -16.21 -1.08
C ALA A 328 19.52 -17.13 -0.19
N PHE A 329 20.08 -18.14 -0.85
CA PHE A 329 21.42 -18.63 -0.73
C PHE A 329 21.70 -19.65 0.34
N SER A 330 20.90 -20.73 0.38
CA SER A 330 21.38 -21.98 1.01
C SER A 330 22.62 -22.58 0.30
N SER A 331 22.94 -22.14 -0.90
CA SER A 331 24.03 -22.70 -1.74
C SER A 331 25.34 -21.92 -1.75
N LEU A 332 25.36 -20.66 -1.26
CA LEU A 332 26.64 -19.94 -1.03
C LEU A 332 27.24 -20.28 0.36
N ASP A 333 27.11 -21.50 0.72
CA ASP A 333 27.08 -22.05 2.07
C ASP A 333 28.35 -21.94 2.90
N ALA A 334 29.52 -21.79 2.36
CA ALA A 334 30.74 -21.87 3.16
C ALA A 334 31.12 -20.54 3.88
N ALA A 335 30.86 -19.39 3.26
CA ALA A 335 31.15 -18.08 3.85
C ALA A 335 30.02 -17.57 4.74
N TRP A 336 28.76 -17.95 4.43
CA TRP A 336 27.56 -17.48 5.10
C TRP A 336 27.11 -18.37 6.26
N ASN A 337 27.66 -19.57 6.41
CA ASN A 337 27.31 -20.48 7.52
C ASN A 337 27.64 -19.92 8.90
N ARG A 338 28.58 -18.99 9.01
CA ARG A 338 28.86 -18.26 10.26
C ARG A 338 27.77 -17.23 10.59
N LEU A 339 27.04 -16.72 9.57
CA LEU A 339 25.97 -15.73 9.72
C LEU A 339 24.62 -16.36 10.05
N LYS A 340 24.48 -17.69 9.97
CA LYS A 340 23.19 -18.41 10.08
C LYS A 340 22.72 -18.71 11.51
N ARG A 341 23.49 -18.43 12.54
CA ARG A 341 23.07 -18.70 13.93
C ARG A 341 22.03 -17.68 14.37
N ARG A 342 20.75 -18.07 14.32
CA ARG A 342 19.67 -17.32 14.97
C ARG A 342 19.78 -17.45 16.48
N ASN A 343 20.08 -16.35 17.15
CA ASN A 343 20.08 -16.25 18.61
C ASN A 343 18.74 -15.79 19.19
N TYR A 344 17.72 -15.59 18.34
CA TYR A 344 16.38 -15.14 18.71
C TYR A 344 15.30 -15.82 17.83
N PRO A 345 14.06 -15.96 18.35
CA PRO A 345 12.97 -16.55 17.58
C PRO A 345 12.67 -15.73 16.32
N ALA A 346 12.11 -16.36 15.29
CA ALA A 346 11.53 -15.63 14.16
C ALA A 346 10.12 -15.18 14.53
N PRO A 347 9.68 -13.97 14.12
CA PRO A 347 8.30 -13.55 14.33
C PRO A 347 7.35 -14.50 13.60
N PRO A 348 6.19 -14.82 14.20
CA PRO A 348 5.26 -15.83 13.69
C PRO A 348 4.36 -15.29 12.56
N CYS A 349 4.84 -14.37 11.75
CA CYS A 349 4.08 -13.82 10.63
C CYS A 349 3.73 -14.90 9.61
N PRO A 350 2.58 -14.82 8.91
CA PRO A 350 2.33 -15.63 7.73
C PRO A 350 3.45 -15.43 6.71
N SER A 351 3.95 -16.51 6.13
CA SER A 351 5.06 -16.48 5.16
C SER A 351 4.59 -17.07 3.83
N PHE A 352 4.51 -16.26 2.81
CA PHE A 352 4.27 -16.62 1.41
C PHE A 352 4.92 -15.62 0.47
#